data_d50dd02eadd5c8e5a078356c7e38e9f6
#
_entry.id   d50dd02eadd5c8e5a078356c7e38e9f6
#
_cell.length_a   1.000
_cell.length_b   1.000
_cell.length_c   1.000
_cell.angle_alpha   90.00
_cell.angle_beta   90.00
_cell.angle_gamma   90.00
#
_symmetry.space_group_name_H-M   'P 1'
#
loop_
_entity.id
_entity.type
_entity.pdbx_description
1 polymer ?
#
loop_
_entity_poly.entity_id
_entity_poly.type
_entity_poly.pdbx_seq_one_letter_code
_entity_poly.pdbx_strand_id
1 'polypeptide(L)'
;CNHSKHKILTPTFVSEQTGKFLHRFSWLEDKDIGELPLEWNWLAIEYEDNTKAKIIHYTLGTPCFSDYKNTAMAEIWYKYYSRLNNGMEDL
;
A
#
# COMPACT_ATOMS: atom_id res chain seq x y z
N CYS A 1 -5.18 12.72 5.19
CA CYS A 1 -5.07 12.84 6.66
C CYS A 1 -5.32 14.26 7.11
N ASN A 2 -6.12 14.42 8.17
CA ASN A 2 -6.55 15.74 8.67
C ASN A 2 -6.08 16.03 10.09
N HIS A 3 -5.00 15.38 10.53
CA HIS A 3 -4.42 15.62 11.85
C HIS A 3 -3.74 16.99 11.91
N SER A 4 -3.94 17.74 12.99
CA SER A 4 -3.36 19.09 13.14
C SER A 4 -1.84 19.12 13.05
N LYS A 5 -1.16 18.07 13.48
CA LYS A 5 0.31 17.95 13.40
C LYS A 5 0.84 17.88 11.97
N HIS A 6 0.00 17.57 10.98
CA HIS A 6 0.42 17.57 9.57
C HIS A 6 0.64 18.97 9.01
N LYS A 7 0.24 20.02 9.71
CA LYS A 7 0.47 21.41 9.27
C LYS A 7 1.95 21.75 9.15
N ILE A 8 2.83 21.01 9.82
CA ILE A 8 4.28 21.19 9.70
C ILE A 8 4.78 20.78 8.30
N LEU A 9 4.04 19.97 7.57
CA LEU A 9 4.44 19.43 6.27
C LEU A 9 4.32 20.47 5.14
N THR A 10 5.05 21.56 5.24
CA THR A 10 5.20 22.51 4.17
C THR A 10 6.20 22.00 3.14
N PRO A 11 6.18 22.49 1.87
CA PRO A 11 7.19 22.08 0.88
C PRO A 11 8.61 22.27 1.36
N THR A 12 8.89 23.40 2.02
CA THR A 12 10.23 23.70 2.56
C THR A 12 10.63 22.68 3.61
N PHE A 13 9.76 22.42 4.59
CA PHE A 13 10.03 21.46 5.66
C PHE A 13 10.28 20.06 5.08
N VAL A 14 9.42 19.60 4.17
CA VAL A 14 9.52 18.26 3.57
C VAL A 14 10.85 18.12 2.81
N SER A 15 11.26 19.12 2.06
CA SER A 15 12.50 19.06 1.28
C SER A 15 13.77 19.05 2.15
N GLU A 16 13.69 19.51 3.39
CA GLU A 16 14.79 19.49 4.34
C GLU A 16 14.92 18.18 5.13
N GLN A 17 13.91 17.30 5.07
CA GLN A 17 13.90 16.08 5.83
C GLN A 17 14.50 14.90 5.05
N THR A 18 14.95 13.87 5.78
CA THR A 18 15.40 12.62 5.16
C THR A 18 14.21 11.78 4.75
N GLY A 19 14.39 10.88 3.78
CA GLY A 19 13.36 9.91 3.41
C GLY A 19 12.94 9.05 4.60
N LYS A 20 13.90 8.66 5.45
CA LYS A 20 13.62 7.88 6.66
C LYS A 20 12.72 8.64 7.63
N PHE A 21 12.97 9.93 7.86
CA PHE A 21 12.13 10.77 8.72
C PHE A 21 10.69 10.81 8.24
N LEU A 22 10.50 11.06 6.94
CA LEU A 22 9.17 11.16 6.34
C LEU A 22 8.47 9.80 6.31
N HIS A 23 9.16 8.75 5.94
CA HIS A 23 8.61 7.41 5.83
C HIS A 23 8.13 6.86 7.18
N ARG A 24 8.80 7.23 8.25
CA ARG A 24 8.46 6.80 9.61
C ARG A 24 7.47 7.70 10.33
N PHE A 25 6.95 8.73 9.67
CA PHE A 25 6.05 9.69 10.30
C PHE A 25 6.65 10.32 11.55
N SER A 26 7.95 10.69 11.50
CA SER A 26 8.72 11.09 12.67
C SER A 26 8.26 12.41 13.30
N TRP A 27 7.39 13.17 12.64
CA TRP A 27 6.76 14.36 13.22
C TRP A 27 5.56 14.05 14.11
N LEU A 28 5.15 12.77 14.18
CA LEU A 28 4.05 12.29 15.02
C LEU A 28 4.60 11.53 16.23
N GLU A 29 3.81 11.50 17.31
CA GLU A 29 4.06 10.59 18.42
C GLU A 29 3.30 9.28 18.19
N ASP A 30 3.70 8.20 18.86
CA ASP A 30 3.06 6.91 18.70
C ASP A 30 1.55 6.97 19.04
N LYS A 31 1.16 7.80 20.00
CA LYS A 31 -0.25 7.99 20.35
C LYS A 31 -1.09 8.62 19.24
N ASP A 32 -0.45 9.29 18.28
CA ASP A 32 -1.13 9.92 17.15
C ASP A 32 -1.40 8.93 16.00
N ILE A 33 -0.80 7.75 16.06
CA ILE A 33 -0.85 6.74 15.02
C ILE A 33 -1.76 5.60 15.47
N GLY A 34 -2.85 5.39 14.76
CA GLY A 34 -3.76 4.28 15.01
C GLY A 34 -3.47 3.12 14.08
N GLU A 35 -4.13 2.00 14.34
CA GLU A 35 -4.04 0.81 13.51
C GLU A 35 -5.34 0.59 12.75
N LEU A 36 -5.23 0.12 11.51
CA LEU A 36 -6.34 -0.42 10.76
C LEU A 36 -6.34 -1.95 10.88
N PRO A 37 -7.50 -2.62 10.74
CA PRO A 37 -7.50 -4.08 10.61
C PRO A 37 -6.57 -4.53 9.48
N LEU A 38 -5.91 -5.68 9.65
CA LEU A 38 -4.91 -6.19 8.70
C LEU A 38 -5.44 -6.30 7.27
N GLU A 39 -6.74 -6.55 7.10
CA GLU A 39 -7.37 -6.68 5.79
C GLU A 39 -7.26 -5.41 4.92
N TRP A 40 -7.01 -4.26 5.52
CA TRP A 40 -6.82 -2.99 4.83
C TRP A 40 -5.39 -2.77 4.33
N ASN A 41 -4.46 -3.65 4.70
CA ASN A 41 -3.09 -3.66 4.19
C ASN A 41 -2.55 -5.09 4.25
N TRP A 42 -3.16 -5.96 3.46
CA TRP A 42 -2.78 -7.37 3.41
C TRP A 42 -1.51 -7.53 2.58
N LEU A 43 -0.44 -7.99 3.22
CA LEU A 43 0.87 -8.11 2.58
C LEU A 43 0.94 -9.42 1.80
N ALA A 44 0.78 -9.34 0.49
CA ALA A 44 0.85 -10.50 -0.38
C ALA A 44 2.23 -11.16 -0.28
N ILE A 45 2.24 -12.49 -0.29
CA ILE A 45 3.42 -13.34 -0.14
C ILE A 45 3.88 -13.44 1.33
N GLU A 46 3.96 -12.33 2.05
CA GLU A 46 4.36 -12.33 3.45
C GLU A 46 3.26 -12.86 4.37
N TYR A 47 1.99 -12.72 3.98
CA TYR A 47 0.84 -13.28 4.68
C TYR A 47 0.23 -14.41 3.82
N GLU A 48 -0.61 -15.22 4.45
CA GLU A 48 -1.39 -16.23 3.73
C GLU A 48 -2.42 -15.58 2.80
N ASP A 49 -2.93 -16.34 1.82
CA ASP A 49 -4.00 -15.86 0.95
C ASP A 49 -5.23 -15.48 1.75
N ASN A 50 -5.86 -14.37 1.38
CA ASN A 50 -7.06 -13.89 2.05
C ASN A 50 -8.02 -13.25 1.04
N THR A 51 -9.09 -13.96 0.72
CA THR A 51 -10.13 -13.47 -0.20
C THR A 51 -10.93 -12.30 0.38
N LYS A 52 -10.83 -12.06 1.69
CA LYS A 52 -11.52 -10.95 2.38
C LYS A 52 -10.63 -9.72 2.53
N ALA A 53 -9.40 -9.74 2.03
CA ALA A 53 -8.53 -8.58 2.05
C ALA A 53 -9.17 -7.42 1.29
N LYS A 54 -9.12 -6.22 1.85
CA LYS A 54 -9.71 -5.02 1.25
C LYS A 54 -8.69 -4.22 0.46
N ILE A 55 -7.44 -4.24 0.89
CA ILE A 55 -6.31 -3.68 0.15
C ILE A 55 -5.20 -4.73 0.17
N ILE A 56 -4.71 -5.08 -1.00
CA ILE A 56 -3.61 -6.03 -1.15
C ILE A 56 -2.36 -5.27 -1.54
N HIS A 57 -1.34 -5.38 -0.73
CA HIS A 57 -0.05 -4.73 -0.94
C HIS A 57 0.98 -5.77 -1.36
N TYR A 58 1.40 -5.74 -2.61
CA TYR A 58 2.40 -6.67 -3.16
C TYR A 58 3.80 -6.18 -2.80
N THR A 59 4.18 -6.36 -1.54
CA THR A 59 5.38 -5.77 -0.93
C THR A 59 6.69 -6.21 -1.56
N LEU A 60 6.76 -7.47 -2.05
CA LEU A 60 7.97 -8.03 -2.64
C LEU A 60 8.04 -7.82 -4.13
N GLY A 61 6.91 -7.71 -4.80
CA GLY A 61 6.81 -7.50 -6.24
C GLY A 61 5.44 -7.87 -6.76
N THR A 62 4.98 -7.16 -7.79
CA THR A 62 3.69 -7.44 -8.40
C THR A 62 3.78 -8.65 -9.34
N PRO A 63 2.66 -9.36 -9.61
CA PRO A 63 2.65 -10.51 -10.51
C PRO A 63 3.06 -10.22 -11.95
N CYS A 64 3.20 -8.96 -12.36
CA CYS A 64 3.72 -8.64 -13.70
C CYS A 64 5.21 -9.01 -13.86
N PHE A 65 5.95 -9.16 -12.76
CA PHE A 65 7.33 -9.64 -12.80
C PHE A 65 7.36 -11.17 -12.83
N SER A 66 8.23 -11.74 -13.65
CA SER A 66 8.29 -13.19 -13.84
C SER A 66 8.47 -13.99 -12.55
N ASP A 67 9.23 -13.45 -11.61
CA ASP A 67 9.48 -14.11 -10.32
C ASP A 67 8.23 -14.18 -9.41
N TYR A 68 7.23 -13.34 -9.66
CA TYR A 68 6.04 -13.22 -8.80
C TYR A 68 4.74 -13.57 -9.51
N LYS A 69 4.78 -14.03 -10.76
CA LYS A 69 3.56 -14.28 -11.54
C LYS A 69 2.64 -15.37 -10.99
N ASN A 70 3.18 -16.29 -10.20
CA ASN A 70 2.44 -17.41 -9.61
C ASN A 70 2.46 -17.40 -8.08
N THR A 71 2.77 -16.27 -7.49
CA THR A 71 2.82 -16.14 -6.03
C THR A 71 1.42 -15.96 -5.42
N ALA A 72 1.38 -15.92 -4.09
CA ALA A 72 0.16 -15.68 -3.33
C ALA A 72 -0.58 -14.43 -3.84
N MET A 73 -1.90 -14.52 -3.96
CA MET A 73 -2.78 -13.42 -4.37
C MET A 73 -2.58 -12.95 -5.83
N ALA A 74 -1.75 -13.63 -6.63
CA ALA A 74 -1.48 -13.26 -8.03
C ALA A 74 -2.75 -13.32 -8.90
N GLU A 75 -3.64 -14.28 -8.66
CA GLU A 75 -4.88 -14.40 -9.44
C GLU A 75 -5.76 -13.15 -9.34
N ILE A 76 -5.82 -12.54 -8.17
CA ILE A 76 -6.59 -11.32 -7.95
C ILE A 76 -6.00 -10.18 -8.76
N TRP A 77 -4.68 -10.06 -8.79
CA TRP A 77 -3.99 -9.05 -9.58
C TRP A 77 -4.28 -9.21 -11.08
N TYR A 78 -4.20 -10.46 -11.60
CA TYR A 78 -4.48 -10.74 -13.01
C TYR A 78 -5.94 -10.47 -13.37
N LYS A 79 -6.87 -10.68 -12.46
CA LYS A 79 -8.29 -10.37 -12.67
C LYS A 79 -8.49 -8.89 -13.02
N TYR A 80 -7.87 -7.99 -12.25
CA TYR A 80 -7.96 -6.56 -12.51
C TYR A 80 -7.15 -6.13 -13.72
N TYR A 81 -6.00 -6.73 -13.94
CA TYR A 81 -5.19 -6.49 -15.13
C TYR A 81 -5.95 -6.85 -16.41
N SER A 82 -6.65 -7.99 -16.41
CA SER A 82 -7.46 -8.42 -17.55
C SER A 82 -8.59 -7.44 -17.87
N ARG A 83 -9.23 -6.90 -16.85
CA ARG A 83 -10.28 -5.88 -17.02
C ARG A 83 -9.72 -4.62 -17.68
N LEU A 84 -8.56 -4.19 -17.29
CA LEU A 84 -7.91 -3.02 -17.88
C LEU A 84 -7.62 -3.24 -19.36
N ASN A 85 -7.15 -4.43 -19.74
CA ASN A 85 -6.82 -4.77 -21.13
C ASN A 85 -8.05 -5.03 -21.99
N ASN A 86 -9.18 -5.44 -21.40
CA ASN A 86 -10.42 -5.77 -22.12
C ASN A 86 -11.38 -4.59 -22.23
N GLY A 87 -10.96 -3.40 -21.85
CA GLY A 87 -11.77 -2.21 -21.89
C GLY A 87 -12.08 -1.67 -20.49
N MET A 88 -12.38 -0.41 -20.42
CA MET A 88 -12.55 0.30 -19.15
C MET A 88 -13.98 0.27 -18.61
N GLU A 89 -14.94 -0.19 -19.39
CA GLU A 89 -16.35 -0.23 -19.00
C GLU A 89 -16.63 -1.16 -17.82
N ASP A 90 -15.74 -2.07 -17.53
CA ASP A 90 -15.87 -2.99 -16.38
C ASP A 90 -15.30 -2.41 -15.07
N LEU A 91 -14.76 -1.23 -15.15
CA LEU A 91 -14.20 -0.53 -13.99
C LEU A 91 -15.18 0.52 -13.40
#